data_03e0c6dbbe6eae517453854433a9a7ed
#
_entry.id   03e0c6dbbe6eae517453854433a9a7ed
#
_cell.length_a   1.000
_cell.length_b   1.000
_cell.length_c   1.000
_cell.angle_alpha   90.00
_cell.angle_beta   90.00
_cell.angle_gamma   90.00
#
_symmetry.space_group_name_H-M   'P 1'
#
loop_
_entity.id
_entity.type
_entity.pdbx_description
1 polymer ?
#
loop_
_entity_poly.entity_id
_entity_poly.type
_entity_poly.pdbx_seq_one_letter_code
_entity_poly.pdbx_strand_id
1 'polypeptide(L)'
;MGIIERMRLDGRKGFVTGAARGIGKRTATAFAEAGADVAIVDLDIEVAQQTAKEIAEATGRKIIAIKCDVTDEADVQKMVDTVVNELGGLDFCHANAGICINAPAEEMTYQQWLKVINVNLNSVFLTDTIAGRYMLSHGGGSIINTASMSGHIVNVPQPQCAYNASKAGVMQLTKSLAVEWAKKNVRVNSISPGYIGTELITSAPQLKPLIEQWNAMAPLGRLGQPEELMGIVVYLASDAASFTTGSDFVIDGAFTCF
;
A
#
# COMPACT_ATOMS: atom_id res chain seq x y z
N MET A 1 -16.14 8.77 22.95
CA MET A 1 -14.78 8.66 22.37
C MET A 1 -14.58 9.83 21.45
N GLY A 2 -13.54 10.63 21.66
CA GLY A 2 -13.19 11.79 20.81
C GLY A 2 -12.62 11.35 19.47
N ILE A 3 -12.55 12.27 18.49
CA ILE A 3 -12.06 11.94 17.15
C ILE A 3 -10.61 11.45 17.16
N ILE A 4 -9.75 12.06 17.97
CA ILE A 4 -8.34 11.66 18.07
C ILE A 4 -8.22 10.24 18.62
N GLU A 5 -9.01 9.89 19.63
CA GLU A 5 -9.05 8.53 20.19
C GLU A 5 -9.51 7.50 19.16
N ARG A 6 -10.49 7.86 18.31
CA ARG A 6 -10.96 7.00 17.20
C ARG A 6 -9.91 6.79 16.11
N MET A 7 -8.96 7.71 15.96
CA MET A 7 -7.84 7.62 15.03
C MET A 7 -6.68 6.76 15.57
N ARG A 8 -6.66 6.46 16.87
CA ARG A 8 -5.60 5.63 17.46
C ARG A 8 -5.74 4.16 17.08
N LEU A 9 -4.60 3.49 17.00
CA LEU A 9 -4.50 2.07 16.68
C LEU A 9 -3.94 1.24 17.86
N ASP A 10 -4.12 1.72 19.09
CA ASP A 10 -3.61 1.03 20.27
C ASP A 10 -4.15 -0.41 20.35
N GLY A 11 -3.23 -1.38 20.45
CA GLY A 11 -3.55 -2.80 20.50
C GLY A 11 -3.95 -3.43 19.16
N ARG A 12 -4.04 -2.65 18.06
CA ARG A 12 -4.25 -3.18 16.72
C ARG A 12 -2.97 -3.80 16.16
N LYS A 13 -3.15 -4.78 15.31
CA LYS A 13 -2.07 -5.55 14.68
C LYS A 13 -2.27 -5.58 13.19
N GLY A 14 -1.20 -5.39 12.44
CA GLY A 14 -1.30 -5.41 10.99
C GLY A 14 0.03 -5.62 10.30
N PHE A 15 0.00 -5.59 8.97
CA PHE A 15 1.21 -5.67 8.15
C PHE A 15 1.15 -4.74 6.95
N VAL A 16 2.33 -4.46 6.40
CA VAL A 16 2.50 -3.70 5.16
C VAL A 16 3.42 -4.47 4.22
N THR A 17 2.99 -4.70 2.98
CA THR A 17 3.83 -5.33 1.95
C THR A 17 4.65 -4.31 1.18
N GLY A 18 5.87 -4.69 0.72
CA GLY A 18 6.81 -3.76 0.10
C GLY A 18 7.23 -2.66 1.09
N ALA A 19 7.44 -3.03 2.35
CA ALA A 19 7.59 -2.08 3.45
C ALA A 19 9.04 -1.86 3.90
N ALA A 20 10.03 -2.47 3.25
CA ALA A 20 11.43 -2.22 3.57
C ALA A 20 11.85 -0.77 3.29
N ARG A 21 11.22 -0.09 2.32
CA ARG A 21 11.58 1.28 1.87
C ARG A 21 10.33 2.08 1.43
N GLY A 22 10.57 3.34 1.10
CA GLY A 22 9.62 4.21 0.39
C GLY A 22 8.27 4.38 1.08
N ILE A 23 7.18 4.32 0.31
CA ILE A 23 5.81 4.51 0.81
C ILE A 23 5.47 3.46 1.87
N GLY A 24 5.79 2.19 1.63
CA GLY A 24 5.49 1.11 2.57
C GLY A 24 6.16 1.30 3.93
N LYS A 25 7.44 1.70 3.97
CA LYS A 25 8.14 2.03 5.22
C LYS A 25 7.43 3.16 5.97
N ARG A 26 7.05 4.24 5.29
CA ARG A 26 6.40 5.40 5.93
C ARG A 26 4.99 5.08 6.43
N THR A 27 4.22 4.31 5.67
CA THR A 27 2.89 3.89 6.14
C THR A 27 2.98 2.91 7.32
N ALA A 28 3.95 1.99 7.33
CA ALA A 28 4.22 1.15 8.49
C ALA A 28 4.64 1.97 9.72
N THR A 29 5.48 3.00 9.53
CA THR A 29 5.85 3.96 10.59
C THR A 29 4.60 4.66 11.14
N ALA A 30 3.71 5.13 10.27
CA ALA A 30 2.48 5.81 10.68
C ALA A 30 1.57 4.93 11.53
N PHE A 31 1.40 3.65 11.16
CA PHE A 31 0.63 2.71 11.96
C PHE A 31 1.25 2.49 13.35
N ALA A 32 2.58 2.36 13.41
CA ALA A 32 3.29 2.20 14.69
C ALA A 32 3.19 3.46 15.57
N GLU A 33 3.35 4.65 15.00
CA GLU A 33 3.17 5.95 15.70
C GLU A 33 1.72 6.11 16.22
N ALA A 34 0.73 5.58 15.48
CA ALA A 34 -0.66 5.58 15.90
C ALA A 34 -0.96 4.53 17.01
N GLY A 35 0.00 3.66 17.35
CA GLY A 35 -0.10 2.71 18.46
C GLY A 35 -0.19 1.23 18.06
N ALA A 36 -0.13 0.89 16.78
CA ALA A 36 -0.21 -0.49 16.31
C ALA A 36 1.10 -1.27 16.44
N ASP A 37 0.97 -2.61 16.52
CA ASP A 37 2.07 -3.53 16.26
C ASP A 37 2.04 -3.93 14.78
N VAL A 38 3.19 -3.91 14.10
CA VAL A 38 3.24 -3.99 12.63
C VAL A 38 4.28 -4.99 12.12
N ALA A 39 3.92 -5.77 11.11
CA ALA A 39 4.88 -6.56 10.35
C ALA A 39 5.34 -5.81 9.08
N ILE A 40 6.65 -5.70 8.92
CA ILE A 40 7.32 -5.19 7.73
C ILE A 40 7.56 -6.38 6.78
N VAL A 41 6.82 -6.42 5.68
CA VAL A 41 6.87 -7.52 4.73
C VAL A 41 7.57 -7.10 3.46
N ASP A 42 8.63 -7.81 3.07
CA ASP A 42 9.39 -7.49 1.85
C ASP A 42 10.13 -8.74 1.33
N LEU A 43 10.57 -8.70 0.08
CA LEU A 43 11.52 -9.67 -0.49
C LEU A 43 12.91 -9.52 0.10
N ASP A 44 13.33 -8.27 0.38
CA ASP A 44 14.61 -7.90 0.96
C ASP A 44 14.53 -7.95 2.48
N ILE A 45 14.72 -9.14 3.04
CA ILE A 45 14.60 -9.36 4.49
C ILE A 45 15.60 -8.56 5.32
N GLU A 46 16.81 -8.33 4.80
CA GLU A 46 17.84 -7.60 5.54
C GLU A 46 17.44 -6.15 5.75
N VAL A 47 16.94 -5.51 4.69
CA VAL A 47 16.44 -4.13 4.77
C VAL A 47 15.13 -4.07 5.57
N ALA A 48 14.26 -5.06 5.45
CA ALA A 48 13.03 -5.13 6.25
C ALA A 48 13.33 -5.22 7.75
N GLN A 49 14.35 -6.02 8.14
CA GLN A 49 14.81 -6.12 9.54
C GLN A 49 15.38 -4.81 10.05
N GLN A 50 16.18 -4.11 9.25
CA GLN A 50 16.71 -2.80 9.60
C GLN A 50 15.56 -1.79 9.80
N THR A 51 14.61 -1.75 8.87
CA THR A 51 13.42 -0.88 8.96
C THR A 51 12.56 -1.22 10.19
N ALA A 52 12.35 -2.50 10.47
CA ALA A 52 11.61 -2.93 11.65
C ALA A 52 12.28 -2.46 12.94
N LYS A 53 13.60 -2.59 13.04
CA LYS A 53 14.39 -2.12 14.18
C LYS A 53 14.26 -0.61 14.37
N GLU A 54 14.43 0.17 13.30
CA GLU A 54 14.32 1.63 13.35
C GLU A 54 12.93 2.09 13.85
N ILE A 55 11.86 1.47 13.33
CA ILE A 55 10.50 1.82 13.74
C ILE A 55 10.24 1.40 15.19
N ALA A 56 10.69 0.20 15.59
CA ALA A 56 10.55 -0.27 16.98
C ALA A 56 11.26 0.65 17.98
N GLU A 57 12.49 1.07 17.68
CA GLU A 57 13.26 2.00 18.51
C GLU A 57 12.59 3.37 18.61
N ALA A 58 12.01 3.87 17.53
CA ALA A 58 11.36 5.18 17.50
C ALA A 58 10.00 5.20 18.21
N THR A 59 9.25 4.08 18.18
CA THR A 59 7.83 4.04 18.61
C THR A 59 7.59 3.23 19.89
N GLY A 60 8.53 2.36 20.26
CA GLY A 60 8.36 1.41 21.35
C GLY A 60 7.34 0.30 21.05
N ARG A 61 6.89 0.15 19.79
CA ARG A 61 5.92 -0.87 19.38
C ARG A 61 6.61 -2.18 19.00
N LYS A 62 5.82 -3.27 19.00
CA LYS A 62 6.31 -4.55 18.49
C LYS A 62 6.29 -4.52 16.97
N ILE A 63 7.48 -4.50 16.38
CA ILE A 63 7.65 -4.50 14.92
C ILE A 63 8.45 -5.76 14.53
N ILE A 64 7.93 -6.54 13.60
CA ILE A 64 8.59 -7.75 13.09
C ILE A 64 8.88 -7.60 11.60
N ALA A 65 9.86 -8.32 11.10
CA ALA A 65 10.17 -8.37 9.67
C ALA A 65 9.92 -9.77 9.12
N ILE A 66 9.24 -9.86 7.97
CA ILE A 66 8.90 -11.13 7.33
C ILE A 66 9.34 -11.08 5.87
N LYS A 67 10.10 -12.10 5.43
CA LYS A 67 10.37 -12.31 4.02
C LYS A 67 9.16 -12.93 3.34
N CYS A 68 8.69 -12.34 2.25
CA CYS A 68 7.57 -12.89 1.48
C CYS A 68 7.66 -12.46 0.01
N ASP A 69 7.53 -13.42 -0.89
CA ASP A 69 7.17 -13.13 -2.28
C ASP A 69 5.64 -13.03 -2.37
N VAL A 70 5.13 -11.82 -2.50
CA VAL A 70 3.69 -11.56 -2.57
C VAL A 70 3.02 -12.15 -3.81
N THR A 71 3.78 -12.64 -4.78
CA THR A 71 3.28 -13.31 -5.99
C THR A 71 3.10 -14.83 -5.80
N ASP A 72 3.55 -15.38 -4.67
CA ASP A 72 3.40 -16.78 -4.30
C ASP A 72 2.33 -16.95 -3.21
N GLU A 73 1.26 -17.70 -3.51
CA GLU A 73 0.13 -17.90 -2.60
C GLU A 73 0.55 -18.56 -1.28
N ALA A 74 1.48 -19.53 -1.32
CA ALA A 74 1.93 -20.23 -0.13
C ALA A 74 2.78 -19.33 0.77
N ASP A 75 3.62 -18.46 0.18
CA ASP A 75 4.38 -17.45 0.93
C ASP A 75 3.45 -16.41 1.57
N VAL A 76 2.42 -15.95 0.87
CA VAL A 76 1.41 -15.01 1.43
C VAL A 76 0.63 -15.68 2.56
N GLN A 77 0.22 -16.94 2.43
CA GLN A 77 -0.45 -17.66 3.51
C GLN A 77 0.45 -17.78 4.75
N LYS A 78 1.70 -18.20 4.56
CA LYS A 78 2.69 -18.30 5.63
C LYS A 78 2.96 -16.95 6.30
N MET A 79 3.02 -15.87 5.52
CA MET A 79 3.20 -14.52 6.03
C MET A 79 2.03 -14.12 6.94
N VAL A 80 0.78 -14.32 6.51
CA VAL A 80 -0.41 -14.02 7.33
C VAL A 80 -0.43 -14.86 8.61
N ASP A 81 -0.15 -16.16 8.51
CA ASP A 81 -0.07 -17.04 9.68
C ASP A 81 1.02 -16.57 10.67
N THR A 82 2.17 -16.13 10.16
CA THR A 82 3.25 -15.58 10.98
C THR A 82 2.82 -14.29 11.70
N VAL A 83 2.15 -13.37 10.99
CA VAL A 83 1.60 -12.13 11.58
C VAL A 83 0.65 -12.46 12.72
N VAL A 84 -0.30 -13.36 12.48
CA VAL A 84 -1.30 -13.76 13.49
C VAL A 84 -0.63 -14.39 14.71
N ASN A 85 0.32 -15.29 14.50
CA ASN A 85 1.01 -15.97 15.60
C ASN A 85 1.92 -15.05 16.40
N GLU A 86 2.72 -14.23 15.70
CA GLU A 86 3.72 -13.38 16.35
C GLU A 86 3.11 -12.12 16.98
N LEU A 87 2.14 -11.49 16.33
CA LEU A 87 1.50 -10.27 16.86
C LEU A 87 0.24 -10.57 17.69
N GLY A 88 -0.31 -11.78 17.58
CA GLY A 88 -1.50 -12.20 18.32
C GLY A 88 -2.82 -11.78 17.68
N GLY A 89 -2.84 -11.58 16.35
CA GLY A 89 -4.03 -11.24 15.57
C GLY A 89 -3.73 -10.45 14.31
N LEU A 90 -4.81 -10.07 13.59
CA LEU A 90 -4.71 -9.25 12.37
C LEU A 90 -5.97 -8.37 12.26
N ASP A 91 -5.80 -7.07 12.49
CA ASP A 91 -6.87 -6.06 12.44
C ASP A 91 -6.86 -5.26 11.15
N PHE A 92 -5.68 -5.06 10.54
CA PHE A 92 -5.55 -4.34 9.28
C PHE A 92 -4.40 -4.87 8.44
N CYS A 93 -4.47 -4.64 7.12
CA CYS A 93 -3.34 -4.84 6.23
C CYS A 93 -3.25 -3.74 5.18
N HIS A 94 -2.03 -3.49 4.71
CA HIS A 94 -1.76 -2.58 3.61
C HIS A 94 -1.01 -3.32 2.50
N ALA A 95 -1.72 -3.68 1.43
CA ALA A 95 -1.17 -4.25 0.22
C ALA A 95 -0.55 -3.13 -0.63
N ASN A 96 0.76 -2.89 -0.39
CA ASN A 96 1.48 -1.77 -0.98
C ASN A 96 2.55 -2.20 -2.00
N ALA A 97 3.02 -3.43 -1.97
CA ALA A 97 4.03 -3.92 -2.90
C ALA A 97 3.65 -3.64 -4.37
N GLY A 98 4.60 -3.14 -5.15
CA GLY A 98 4.34 -2.82 -6.55
C GLY A 98 5.61 -2.45 -7.31
N ILE A 99 5.57 -2.64 -8.63
CA ILE A 99 6.65 -2.30 -9.56
C ILE A 99 6.08 -1.55 -10.77
N CYS A 100 6.95 -0.80 -11.45
CA CYS A 100 6.65 -0.21 -12.75
C CYS A 100 7.72 -0.63 -13.75
N ILE A 101 7.30 -1.00 -14.96
CA ILE A 101 8.17 -1.21 -16.11
C ILE A 101 7.70 -0.26 -17.21
N ASN A 102 8.59 0.64 -17.62
CA ASN A 102 8.35 1.57 -18.70
C ASN A 102 8.83 0.94 -20.01
N ALA A 103 7.93 0.76 -20.95
CA ALA A 103 8.21 0.33 -22.30
C ALA A 103 7.06 0.77 -23.22
N PRO A 104 7.35 1.20 -24.49
CA PRO A 104 6.31 1.38 -25.50
C PRO A 104 5.46 0.10 -25.63
N ALA A 105 4.17 0.25 -25.83
CA ALA A 105 3.25 -0.91 -25.81
C ALA A 105 3.60 -1.97 -26.85
N GLU A 106 4.02 -1.53 -28.04
CA GLU A 106 4.47 -2.39 -29.16
C GLU A 106 5.79 -3.11 -28.89
N GLU A 107 6.60 -2.63 -27.92
CA GLU A 107 7.88 -3.22 -27.53
C GLU A 107 7.78 -4.01 -26.23
N MET A 108 6.72 -3.79 -25.44
CA MET A 108 6.53 -4.47 -24.16
C MET A 108 6.34 -5.97 -24.37
N THR A 109 7.26 -6.78 -23.87
CA THR A 109 7.12 -8.23 -23.95
C THR A 109 5.98 -8.72 -23.04
N TYR A 110 5.36 -9.85 -23.42
CA TYR A 110 4.33 -10.47 -22.60
C TYR A 110 4.86 -10.83 -21.19
N GLN A 111 6.14 -11.17 -21.05
CA GLN A 111 6.76 -11.44 -19.74
C GLN A 111 6.85 -10.19 -18.87
N GLN A 112 7.17 -9.03 -19.44
CA GLN A 112 7.16 -7.76 -18.71
C GLN A 112 5.76 -7.40 -18.25
N TRP A 113 4.77 -7.56 -19.16
CA TRP A 113 3.35 -7.38 -18.81
C TRP A 113 2.95 -8.28 -17.64
N LEU A 114 3.18 -9.59 -17.75
CA LEU A 114 2.84 -10.54 -16.69
C LEU A 114 3.54 -10.22 -15.36
N LYS A 115 4.80 -9.81 -15.39
CA LYS A 115 5.53 -9.43 -14.18
C LYS A 115 4.85 -8.26 -13.46
N VAL A 116 4.43 -7.22 -14.19
CA VAL A 116 3.73 -6.07 -13.60
C VAL A 116 2.36 -6.49 -13.07
N ILE A 117 1.58 -7.23 -13.84
CA ILE A 117 0.24 -7.70 -13.42
C ILE A 117 0.34 -8.61 -12.18
N ASN A 118 1.30 -9.53 -12.16
CA ASN A 118 1.47 -10.44 -11.03
C ASN A 118 1.83 -9.70 -9.74
N VAL A 119 2.77 -8.75 -9.83
CA VAL A 119 3.20 -8.00 -8.63
C VAL A 119 2.18 -6.95 -8.20
N ASN A 120 1.48 -6.28 -9.12
CA ASN A 120 0.64 -5.13 -8.77
C ASN A 120 -0.83 -5.46 -8.57
N LEU A 121 -1.34 -6.53 -9.17
CA LEU A 121 -2.76 -6.87 -9.12
C LEU A 121 -2.99 -8.26 -8.51
N ASN A 122 -2.33 -9.30 -9.03
CA ASN A 122 -2.54 -10.65 -8.52
C ASN A 122 -2.06 -10.77 -7.07
N SER A 123 -0.95 -10.12 -6.71
CA SER A 123 -0.47 -10.11 -5.33
C SER A 123 -1.43 -9.39 -4.37
N VAL A 124 -2.07 -8.31 -4.83
CA VAL A 124 -3.10 -7.62 -4.05
C VAL A 124 -4.28 -8.54 -3.80
N PHE A 125 -4.74 -9.26 -4.84
CA PHE A 125 -5.80 -10.26 -4.69
C PHE A 125 -5.41 -11.35 -3.68
N LEU A 126 -4.20 -11.91 -3.76
CA LEU A 126 -3.72 -12.91 -2.81
C LEU A 126 -3.66 -12.36 -1.38
N THR A 127 -3.05 -11.19 -1.22
CA THR A 127 -2.93 -10.53 0.08
C THR A 127 -4.29 -10.25 0.70
N ASP A 128 -5.19 -9.63 -0.06
CA ASP A 128 -6.52 -9.25 0.40
C ASP A 128 -7.37 -10.47 0.76
N THR A 129 -7.36 -11.51 -0.09
CA THR A 129 -8.20 -12.69 0.13
C THR A 129 -7.71 -13.54 1.29
N ILE A 130 -6.40 -13.70 1.47
CA ILE A 130 -5.84 -14.48 2.56
C ILE A 130 -5.99 -13.73 3.89
N ALA A 131 -5.64 -12.44 3.96
CA ALA A 131 -5.89 -11.62 5.13
C ALA A 131 -7.40 -11.50 5.43
N GLY A 132 -8.21 -11.31 4.39
CA GLY A 132 -9.66 -11.21 4.48
C GLY A 132 -10.31 -12.46 5.06
N ARG A 133 -9.87 -13.67 4.70
CA ARG A 133 -10.38 -14.93 5.29
C ARG A 133 -10.21 -14.92 6.81
N TYR A 134 -9.04 -14.48 7.30
CA TYR A 134 -8.83 -14.34 8.73
C TYR A 134 -9.77 -13.31 9.35
N MET A 135 -9.81 -12.09 8.79
CA MET A 135 -10.66 -11.00 9.31
C MET A 135 -12.15 -11.36 9.33
N LEU A 136 -12.64 -12.02 8.26
CA LEU A 136 -14.04 -12.47 8.14
C LEU A 136 -14.46 -13.46 9.22
N SER A 137 -13.53 -14.25 9.75
CA SER A 137 -13.78 -15.24 10.82
C SER A 137 -13.45 -14.73 12.22
N HIS A 138 -12.84 -13.53 12.35
CA HIS A 138 -12.38 -12.97 13.64
C HIS A 138 -12.97 -11.58 13.95
N GLY A 139 -14.14 -11.26 13.42
CA GLY A 139 -14.89 -10.08 13.82
C GLY A 139 -14.71 -8.84 12.95
N GLY A 140 -13.94 -8.93 11.87
CA GLY A 140 -13.77 -7.85 10.92
C GLY A 140 -12.33 -7.33 10.83
N GLY A 141 -12.13 -6.26 10.06
CA GLY A 141 -10.82 -5.65 9.86
C GLY A 141 -10.83 -4.55 8.79
N SER A 142 -9.66 -4.04 8.47
CA SER A 142 -9.46 -3.02 7.43
C SER A 142 -8.37 -3.40 6.46
N ILE A 143 -8.68 -3.42 5.17
CA ILE A 143 -7.75 -3.65 4.07
C ILE A 143 -7.54 -2.34 3.33
N ILE A 144 -6.28 -2.00 3.08
CA ILE A 144 -5.88 -0.80 2.37
C ILE A 144 -5.01 -1.23 1.18
N ASN A 145 -5.37 -0.80 -0.02
CA ASN A 145 -4.65 -1.11 -1.25
C ASN A 145 -3.94 0.11 -1.81
N THR A 146 -2.70 -0.03 -2.24
CA THR A 146 -2.02 1.02 -2.99
C THR A 146 -2.34 0.89 -4.48
N ALA A 147 -3.33 1.67 -4.94
CA ALA A 147 -3.59 1.91 -6.35
C ALA A 147 -2.60 2.97 -6.90
N SER A 148 -3.05 3.91 -7.70
CA SER A 148 -2.26 5.03 -8.22
C SER A 148 -3.17 5.99 -8.99
N MET A 149 -2.82 7.27 -9.09
CA MET A 149 -3.42 8.16 -10.07
C MET A 149 -3.36 7.60 -11.49
N SER A 150 -2.38 6.75 -11.77
CA SER A 150 -2.21 6.05 -13.07
C SER A 150 -3.33 5.06 -13.40
N GLY A 151 -4.18 4.72 -12.45
CA GLY A 151 -5.41 3.98 -12.70
C GLY A 151 -6.58 4.87 -13.11
N HIS A 152 -6.50 6.17 -12.90
CA HIS A 152 -7.50 7.18 -13.28
C HIS A 152 -7.16 7.85 -14.60
N ILE A 153 -5.88 8.10 -14.84
CA ILE A 153 -5.35 8.81 -16.02
C ILE A 153 -4.21 8.03 -16.67
N VAL A 154 -3.83 8.45 -17.85
CA VAL A 154 -2.60 7.99 -18.51
C VAL A 154 -1.48 8.97 -18.24
N ASN A 155 -0.39 8.49 -17.65
CA ASN A 155 0.80 9.29 -17.38
C ASN A 155 1.57 9.58 -18.66
N VAL A 156 2.05 10.79 -18.80
CA VAL A 156 2.92 11.23 -19.87
C VAL A 156 4.18 11.87 -19.29
N PRO A 157 5.36 11.71 -19.94
CA PRO A 157 5.61 11.07 -21.23
C PRO A 157 5.90 9.56 -21.14
N GLN A 158 6.01 8.99 -19.93
CA GLN A 158 6.46 7.61 -19.76
C GLN A 158 5.41 6.58 -20.22
N PRO A 159 5.75 5.65 -21.14
CA PRO A 159 4.88 4.57 -21.53
C PRO A 159 4.87 3.47 -20.46
N GLN A 160 3.71 3.19 -19.85
CA GLN A 160 3.56 2.25 -18.75
C GLN A 160 2.20 1.53 -18.74
N CYS A 161 1.74 1.05 -19.89
CA CYS A 161 0.39 0.52 -20.04
C CYS A 161 0.04 -0.62 -19.05
N ALA A 162 0.98 -1.53 -18.78
CA ALA A 162 0.78 -2.61 -17.80
C ALA A 162 0.57 -2.07 -16.39
N TYR A 163 1.33 -1.04 -15.99
CA TYR A 163 1.18 -0.40 -14.70
C TYR A 163 -0.20 0.27 -14.57
N ASN A 164 -0.59 1.08 -15.55
CA ASN A 164 -1.89 1.76 -15.55
C ASN A 164 -3.04 0.74 -15.47
N ALA A 165 -3.01 -0.31 -16.28
CA ALA A 165 -4.01 -1.38 -16.25
C ALA A 165 -4.05 -2.09 -14.89
N SER A 166 -2.89 -2.41 -14.29
CA SER A 166 -2.84 -3.05 -12.98
C SER A 166 -3.44 -2.19 -11.88
N LYS A 167 -3.16 -0.88 -11.87
CA LYS A 167 -3.65 0.04 -10.85
C LYS A 167 -5.14 0.36 -10.98
N ALA A 168 -5.66 0.43 -12.20
CA ALA A 168 -7.11 0.47 -12.45
C ALA A 168 -7.80 -0.82 -11.95
N GLY A 169 -7.17 -1.98 -12.16
CA GLY A 169 -7.64 -3.27 -11.65
C GLY A 169 -7.71 -3.32 -10.12
N VAL A 170 -6.71 -2.77 -9.42
CA VAL A 170 -6.70 -2.67 -7.94
C VAL A 170 -7.89 -1.86 -7.42
N MET A 171 -8.21 -0.74 -8.05
CA MET A 171 -9.37 0.08 -7.63
C MET A 171 -10.68 -0.70 -7.79
N GLN A 172 -10.86 -1.43 -8.89
CA GLN A 172 -12.07 -2.20 -9.11
C GLN A 172 -12.14 -3.44 -8.21
N LEU A 173 -11.02 -4.10 -7.93
CA LEU A 173 -10.92 -5.18 -6.96
C LEU A 173 -11.32 -4.68 -5.56
N THR A 174 -10.79 -3.53 -5.14
CA THR A 174 -11.14 -2.86 -3.86
C THR A 174 -12.66 -2.70 -3.71
N LYS A 175 -13.33 -2.19 -4.73
CA LYS A 175 -14.80 -2.00 -4.72
C LYS A 175 -15.54 -3.34 -4.61
N SER A 176 -15.09 -4.35 -5.34
CA SER A 176 -15.71 -5.68 -5.34
C SER A 176 -15.66 -6.30 -3.95
N LEU A 177 -14.46 -6.37 -3.36
CA LEU A 177 -14.27 -6.95 -2.03
C LEU A 177 -14.99 -6.15 -0.94
N ALA A 178 -15.03 -4.82 -1.06
CA ALA A 178 -15.77 -3.97 -0.13
C ALA A 178 -17.26 -4.32 -0.10
N VAL A 179 -17.89 -4.51 -1.27
CA VAL A 179 -19.32 -4.88 -1.36
C VAL A 179 -19.56 -6.27 -0.80
N GLU A 180 -18.68 -7.25 -1.11
CA GLU A 180 -18.83 -8.63 -0.67
C GLU A 180 -18.69 -8.79 0.85
N TRP A 181 -17.85 -7.97 1.50
CA TRP A 181 -17.44 -8.16 2.88
C TRP A 181 -18.01 -7.14 3.87
N ALA A 182 -18.67 -6.09 3.41
CA ALA A 182 -19.21 -5.02 4.25
C ALA A 182 -20.09 -5.54 5.39
N LYS A 183 -21.00 -6.49 5.12
CA LYS A 183 -21.90 -7.07 6.13
C LYS A 183 -21.18 -7.92 7.18
N LYS A 184 -19.92 -8.25 6.94
CA LYS A 184 -19.07 -9.03 7.85
C LYS A 184 -18.01 -8.17 8.53
N ASN A 185 -18.22 -6.84 8.54
CA ASN A 185 -17.35 -5.87 9.20
C ASN A 185 -15.91 -5.83 8.67
N VAL A 186 -15.67 -6.20 7.40
CA VAL A 186 -14.38 -6.00 6.73
C VAL A 186 -14.53 -4.84 5.76
N ARG A 187 -13.73 -3.79 5.97
CA ARG A 187 -13.65 -2.62 5.10
C ARG A 187 -12.48 -2.77 4.14
N VAL A 188 -12.68 -2.41 2.88
CA VAL A 188 -11.62 -2.43 1.85
C VAL A 188 -11.63 -1.09 1.14
N ASN A 189 -10.50 -0.40 1.15
CA ASN A 189 -10.32 0.90 0.49
C ASN A 189 -8.98 0.95 -0.24
N SER A 190 -8.83 1.87 -1.16
CA SER A 190 -7.55 2.14 -1.82
C SER A 190 -7.09 3.58 -1.64
N ILE A 191 -5.79 3.76 -1.72
CA ILE A 191 -5.17 5.07 -1.90
C ILE A 191 -4.57 5.13 -3.31
N SER A 192 -4.69 6.27 -3.96
CA SER A 192 -4.13 6.55 -5.29
C SER A 192 -3.13 7.70 -5.21
N PRO A 193 -1.87 7.41 -4.85
CA PRO A 193 -0.83 8.44 -4.82
C PRO A 193 -0.53 8.99 -6.22
N GLY A 194 -0.17 10.28 -6.26
CA GLY A 194 0.48 10.89 -7.41
C GLY A 194 1.97 10.56 -7.49
N TYR A 195 2.76 11.47 -8.04
CA TYR A 195 4.22 11.35 -8.03
C TYR A 195 4.77 11.65 -6.62
N ILE A 196 5.28 10.62 -5.96
CA ILE A 196 5.81 10.68 -4.60
C ILE A 196 7.34 10.59 -4.62
N GLY A 197 8.01 11.55 -4.01
CA GLY A 197 9.47 11.66 -3.92
C GLY A 197 10.09 10.63 -2.98
N THR A 198 9.94 9.35 -3.29
CA THR A 198 10.67 8.30 -2.57
C THR A 198 12.16 8.36 -2.88
N GLU A 199 13.00 7.81 -2.01
CA GLU A 199 14.44 7.74 -2.22
C GLU A 199 14.81 7.11 -3.59
N LEU A 200 14.07 6.07 -4.02
CA LEU A 200 14.25 5.44 -5.33
C LEU A 200 14.09 6.43 -6.49
N ILE A 201 13.19 7.38 -6.39
CA ILE A 201 12.94 8.40 -7.43
C ILE A 201 13.94 9.54 -7.31
N THR A 202 14.14 10.06 -6.09
CA THR A 202 14.96 11.27 -5.87
C THR A 202 16.45 11.01 -5.96
N SER A 203 16.93 9.78 -5.70
CA SER A 203 18.34 9.41 -5.81
C SER A 203 18.75 8.96 -7.22
N ALA A 204 17.82 8.91 -8.19
CA ALA A 204 18.07 8.43 -9.55
C ALA A 204 18.36 9.59 -10.51
N PRO A 205 19.63 9.91 -10.86
CA PRO A 205 19.98 11.09 -11.67
C PRO A 205 19.29 11.11 -13.03
N GLN A 206 19.05 9.94 -13.61
CA GLN A 206 18.36 9.78 -14.91
C GLN A 206 16.88 10.20 -14.88
N LEU A 207 16.26 10.25 -13.70
CA LEU A 207 14.88 10.70 -13.53
C LEU A 207 14.74 12.21 -13.35
N LYS A 208 15.84 12.94 -13.17
CA LYS A 208 15.80 14.39 -12.92
C LYS A 208 15.00 15.18 -13.96
N PRO A 209 15.18 14.97 -15.29
CA PRO A 209 14.37 15.70 -16.28
C PRO A 209 12.88 15.34 -16.20
N LEU A 210 12.56 14.11 -15.85
CA LEU A 210 11.17 13.67 -15.66
C LEU A 210 10.55 14.30 -14.41
N ILE A 211 11.31 14.38 -13.32
CA ILE A 211 10.87 15.04 -12.08
C ILE A 211 10.56 16.51 -12.32
N GLU A 212 11.40 17.21 -13.07
CA GLU A 212 11.17 18.62 -13.46
C GLU A 212 9.85 18.76 -14.25
N GLN A 213 9.62 17.82 -15.19
CA GLN A 213 8.37 17.80 -15.96
C GLN A 213 7.15 17.49 -15.09
N TRP A 214 7.23 16.49 -14.22
CA TRP A 214 6.15 16.16 -13.28
C TRP A 214 5.82 17.32 -12.36
N ASN A 215 6.85 18.01 -11.83
CA ASN A 215 6.65 19.20 -11.01
C ASN A 215 5.96 20.34 -11.78
N ALA A 216 6.34 20.55 -13.04
CA ALA A 216 5.71 21.57 -13.89
C ALA A 216 4.24 21.25 -14.21
N MET A 217 3.88 19.96 -14.28
CA MET A 217 2.50 19.51 -14.54
C MET A 217 1.64 19.45 -13.27
N ALA A 218 2.24 19.28 -12.11
CA ALA A 218 1.51 19.18 -10.85
C ALA A 218 1.04 20.58 -10.38
N PRO A 219 -0.24 20.81 -10.04
CA PRO A 219 -0.71 22.10 -9.52
C PRO A 219 0.02 22.56 -8.26
N LEU A 220 0.40 21.63 -7.37
CA LEU A 220 1.22 21.97 -6.21
C LEU A 220 2.70 22.23 -6.54
N GLY A 221 3.14 22.04 -7.78
CA GLY A 221 4.48 22.38 -8.26
C GLY A 221 5.62 21.52 -7.73
N ARG A 222 5.32 20.37 -7.13
CA ARG A 222 6.32 19.49 -6.52
C ARG A 222 5.86 18.03 -6.46
N LEU A 223 6.79 17.13 -6.23
CA LEU A 223 6.47 15.78 -5.81
C LEU A 223 5.82 15.80 -4.41
N GLY A 224 4.88 14.90 -4.17
CA GLY A 224 4.42 14.59 -2.82
C GLY A 224 5.53 13.92 -2.02
N GLN A 225 5.48 14.04 -0.70
CA GLN A 225 6.37 13.32 0.20
C GLN A 225 5.68 12.04 0.70
N PRO A 226 6.42 10.94 0.93
CA PRO A 226 5.81 9.71 1.48
C PRO A 226 5.04 9.94 2.80
N GLU A 227 5.47 10.91 3.60
CA GLU A 227 4.82 11.34 4.84
C GLU A 227 3.42 11.90 4.63
N GLU A 228 3.13 12.47 3.46
CA GLU A 228 1.82 13.04 3.13
C GLU A 228 0.74 11.95 2.91
N LEU A 229 1.16 10.67 2.83
CA LEU A 229 0.26 9.51 2.78
C LEU A 229 -0.04 8.92 4.17
N MET A 230 0.68 9.33 5.23
CA MET A 230 0.58 8.71 6.55
C MET A 230 -0.80 8.92 7.19
N GLY A 231 -1.35 10.12 7.09
CA GLY A 231 -2.63 10.45 7.73
C GLY A 231 -3.80 9.64 7.18
N ILE A 232 -3.87 9.47 5.87
CA ILE A 232 -4.98 8.74 5.25
C ILE A 232 -4.95 7.24 5.58
N VAL A 233 -3.78 6.60 5.61
CA VAL A 233 -3.70 5.17 5.93
C VAL A 233 -4.05 4.90 7.39
N VAL A 234 -3.64 5.78 8.33
CA VAL A 234 -4.06 5.69 9.73
C VAL A 234 -5.57 5.85 9.86
N TYR A 235 -6.16 6.86 9.19
CA TYR A 235 -7.62 7.02 9.13
C TYR A 235 -8.30 5.74 8.65
N LEU A 236 -7.87 5.17 7.54
CA LEU A 236 -8.48 3.98 6.93
C LEU A 236 -8.35 2.73 7.82
N ALA A 237 -7.26 2.57 8.55
CA ALA A 237 -7.07 1.46 9.49
C ALA A 237 -7.89 1.62 10.78
N SER A 238 -8.30 2.84 11.13
CA SER A 238 -8.88 3.20 12.43
C SER A 238 -10.42 3.12 12.47
N ASP A 239 -10.97 3.24 13.67
CA ASP A 239 -12.43 3.32 13.89
C ASP A 239 -13.05 4.64 13.40
N ALA A 240 -12.23 5.66 13.09
CA ALA A 240 -12.71 6.89 12.47
C ALA A 240 -13.26 6.64 11.05
N ALA A 241 -12.79 5.58 10.38
CA ALA A 241 -13.25 5.18 9.04
C ALA A 241 -14.37 4.13 9.04
N SER A 242 -15.12 3.96 10.14
CA SER A 242 -16.13 2.89 10.29
C SER A 242 -17.24 2.89 9.23
N PHE A 243 -17.47 3.99 8.53
CA PHE A 243 -18.44 4.09 7.42
C PHE A 243 -17.75 4.26 6.05
N THR A 244 -16.41 4.05 5.98
CA THR A 244 -15.62 4.20 4.76
C THR A 244 -15.19 2.85 4.23
N THR A 245 -15.80 2.40 3.12
CA THR A 245 -15.44 1.18 2.41
C THR A 245 -15.75 1.31 0.93
N GLY A 246 -14.96 0.67 0.06
CA GLY A 246 -15.09 0.74 -1.39
C GLY A 246 -14.64 2.06 -2.01
N SER A 247 -14.00 2.92 -1.23
CA SER A 247 -13.53 4.23 -1.69
C SER A 247 -12.07 4.17 -2.16
N ASP A 248 -11.75 4.96 -3.18
CA ASP A 248 -10.39 5.24 -3.60
C ASP A 248 -10.06 6.70 -3.27
N PHE A 249 -8.96 6.91 -2.58
CA PHE A 249 -8.51 8.23 -2.14
C PHE A 249 -7.33 8.68 -2.98
N VAL A 250 -7.55 9.71 -3.80
CA VAL A 250 -6.50 10.31 -4.63
C VAL A 250 -5.71 11.32 -3.79
N ILE A 251 -4.38 11.14 -3.73
CA ILE A 251 -3.46 12.04 -3.03
C ILE A 251 -2.33 12.38 -4.01
N ASP A 252 -2.57 13.35 -4.87
CA ASP A 252 -1.74 13.62 -6.05
C ASP A 252 -1.41 15.11 -6.28
N GLY A 253 -1.71 15.97 -5.32
CA GLY A 253 -1.48 17.41 -5.48
C GLY A 253 -2.34 18.04 -6.57
N ALA A 254 -3.55 17.52 -6.79
CA ALA A 254 -4.52 17.90 -7.83
C ALA A 254 -4.08 17.55 -9.27
N PHE A 255 -3.12 16.65 -9.44
CA PHE A 255 -2.61 16.27 -10.76
C PHE A 255 -3.70 15.72 -11.70
N THR A 256 -4.69 15.01 -11.15
CA THR A 256 -5.79 14.40 -11.92
C THR A 256 -7.04 15.27 -12.03
N CYS A 257 -7.00 16.53 -11.61
CA CYS A 257 -8.19 17.38 -11.58
C CYS A 257 -8.48 18.11 -12.93
N PHE A 258 -7.63 17.95 -13.94
CA PHE A 258 -7.80 18.58 -15.26
C PHE A 258 -7.25 17.74 -16.39
#